data_89b62682b95407caa21faeeb870f0ec0
#
_entry.id   89b62682b95407caa21faeeb870f0ec0
#
_cell.length_a   1.000
_cell.length_b   1.000
_cell.length_c   1.000
_cell.angle_alpha   90.00
_cell.angle_beta   90.00
_cell.angle_gamma   90.00
#
_symmetry.space_group_name_H-M   'P 1'
#
loop_
_entity.id
_entity.type
_entity.pdbx_description
1 polymer ?
#
loop_
_entity_poly.entity_id
_entity_poly.type
_entity_poly.pdbx_seq_one_letter_code
_entity_poly.pdbx_strand_id
1 'polypeptide(L)'
;MARKRKELPLLEKVTITDVAAEGKAIAKVNDLVIFVPYVVPGDVVDLQIKRKKHHYAEAEAVKFHEYSAVRAVPFCQHYGVCGGCKWQVLPYSEQIKYKQKQVTDNLTRIGKIELPEISPILGSEKTQFYRNKLEYTFSNKRWLTTEEVQQNVVYEQMNAVGFHIPNAFDKVLAIEKCWLQDDISNRIRNAVRDRSEEHT
;
A
#
# COMPACT_ATOMS: atom_id res chain seq x y z
N MET A 1 32.64 -15.44 -7.77
CA MET A 1 32.66 -13.98 -7.54
C MET A 1 31.25 -13.45 -7.65
N ALA A 2 30.65 -12.98 -6.57
CA ALA A 2 29.31 -12.38 -6.60
C ALA A 2 29.40 -11.03 -7.34
N ARG A 3 28.63 -10.87 -8.42
CA ARG A 3 28.54 -9.64 -9.21
C ARG A 3 28.01 -8.54 -8.29
N LYS A 4 28.82 -7.52 -7.97
CA LYS A 4 28.38 -6.34 -7.21
C LYS A 4 27.15 -5.74 -7.91
N ARG A 5 25.99 -5.78 -7.27
CA ARG A 5 24.75 -5.15 -7.78
C ARG A 5 25.03 -3.66 -7.89
N LYS A 6 24.93 -3.12 -9.09
CA LYS A 6 25.09 -1.68 -9.33
C LYS A 6 24.00 -0.96 -8.53
N GLU A 7 24.37 -0.04 -7.65
CA GLU A 7 23.41 0.79 -6.93
C GLU A 7 22.60 1.59 -7.94
N LEU A 8 21.29 1.55 -7.78
CA LEU A 8 20.37 2.30 -8.62
C LEU A 8 20.30 3.75 -8.09
N PRO A 9 20.09 4.75 -8.97
CA PRO A 9 20.21 6.16 -8.61
C PRO A 9 19.14 6.58 -7.59
N LEU A 10 19.51 7.52 -6.73
CA LEU A 10 18.61 8.36 -5.95
C LEU A 10 18.23 9.57 -6.82
N LEU A 11 16.94 9.86 -6.88
CA LEU A 11 16.40 11.05 -7.54
C LEU A 11 15.87 11.98 -6.47
N GLU A 12 16.39 13.20 -6.40
CA GLU A 12 16.05 14.15 -5.35
C GLU A 12 14.92 15.09 -5.77
N LYS A 13 14.07 15.48 -4.81
CA LYS A 13 13.00 16.49 -4.95
C LYS A 13 12.09 16.26 -6.17
N VAL A 14 11.67 15.02 -6.35
CA VAL A 14 10.76 14.66 -7.45
C VAL A 14 9.32 14.92 -7.03
N THR A 15 8.59 15.64 -7.87
CA THR A 15 7.15 15.87 -7.67
C THR A 15 6.33 14.69 -8.19
N ILE A 16 5.43 14.20 -7.38
CA ILE A 16 4.43 13.19 -7.77
C ILE A 16 3.30 13.87 -8.53
N THR A 17 2.97 13.36 -9.72
CA THR A 17 2.08 14.08 -10.66
C THR A 17 0.74 13.40 -10.91
N ASP A 18 0.64 12.07 -10.74
CA ASP A 18 -0.57 11.32 -11.09
C ASP A 18 -0.66 10.04 -10.26
N VAL A 19 -1.76 9.30 -10.44
CA VAL A 19 -2.01 7.99 -9.83
C VAL A 19 -2.17 6.94 -10.93
N ALA A 20 -1.51 5.81 -10.75
CA ALA A 20 -1.62 4.64 -11.60
C ALA A 20 -2.52 3.56 -10.98
N ALA A 21 -2.64 2.45 -11.68
CA ALA A 21 -3.28 1.25 -11.19
C ALA A 21 -2.64 0.74 -9.89
N GLU A 22 -3.39 -0.07 -9.13
CA GLU A 22 -2.95 -0.75 -7.91
C GLU A 22 -2.47 0.17 -6.77
N GLY A 23 -2.90 1.44 -6.77
CA GLY A 23 -2.54 2.39 -5.72
C GLY A 23 -1.10 2.90 -5.78
N LYS A 24 -0.41 2.75 -6.90
CA LYS A 24 0.87 3.39 -7.15
C LYS A 24 0.62 4.81 -7.66
N ALA A 25 1.46 5.73 -7.26
CA ALA A 25 1.51 7.07 -7.85
C ALA A 25 2.56 7.13 -8.97
N ILE A 26 2.50 8.19 -9.76
CA ILE A 26 3.38 8.41 -10.91
C ILE A 26 4.18 9.68 -10.71
N ALA A 27 5.48 9.58 -10.99
CA ALA A 27 6.36 10.71 -11.28
C ALA A 27 6.94 10.55 -12.68
N LYS A 28 7.37 11.65 -13.27
CA LYS A 28 8.11 11.66 -14.55
C LYS A 28 9.43 12.42 -14.39
N VAL A 29 10.51 11.77 -14.75
CA VAL A 29 11.85 12.38 -14.77
C VAL A 29 12.54 12.01 -16.08
N ASN A 30 12.90 13.01 -16.90
CA ASN A 30 13.53 12.81 -18.21
C ASN A 30 12.80 11.74 -19.07
N ASP A 31 11.50 11.91 -19.25
CA ASP A 31 10.58 11.01 -19.97
C ASP A 31 10.44 9.58 -19.38
N LEU A 32 11.15 9.28 -18.32
CA LEU A 32 10.98 8.02 -17.59
C LEU A 32 9.79 8.12 -16.65
N VAL A 33 8.84 7.21 -16.81
CA VAL A 33 7.72 7.03 -15.88
C VAL A 33 8.21 6.26 -14.65
N ILE A 34 7.94 6.78 -13.46
CA ILE A 34 8.36 6.17 -12.19
C ILE A 34 7.12 5.86 -11.36
N PHE A 35 6.94 4.60 -11.01
CA PHE A 35 5.87 4.13 -10.13
C PHE A 35 6.34 4.12 -8.68
N VAL A 36 5.58 4.78 -7.81
CA VAL A 36 5.94 4.96 -6.40
C VAL A 36 4.74 4.60 -5.51
N PRO A 37 4.88 3.67 -4.57
CA PRO A 37 3.82 3.38 -3.60
C PRO A 37 3.79 4.42 -2.47
N TYR A 38 2.63 4.54 -1.80
CA TYR A 38 2.43 5.30 -0.55
C TYR A 38 2.66 6.82 -0.64
N VAL A 39 2.70 7.36 -1.84
CA VAL A 39 2.74 8.80 -2.11
C VAL A 39 1.49 9.23 -2.88
N VAL A 40 1.19 10.52 -2.90
CA VAL A 40 0.04 11.09 -3.61
C VAL A 40 0.47 12.26 -4.50
N PRO A 41 -0.30 12.61 -5.53
CA PRO A 41 0.00 13.77 -6.38
C PRO A 41 0.16 15.05 -5.56
N GLY A 42 1.21 15.80 -5.86
CA GLY A 42 1.61 17.00 -5.12
C GLY A 42 2.64 16.76 -4.00
N ASP A 43 2.92 15.50 -3.61
CA ASP A 43 4.07 15.23 -2.75
C ASP A 43 5.37 15.54 -3.50
N VAL A 44 6.37 16.13 -2.79
CA VAL A 44 7.74 16.32 -3.28
C VAL A 44 8.68 15.44 -2.45
N VAL A 45 9.32 14.48 -3.10
CA VAL A 45 10.03 13.40 -2.42
C VAL A 45 11.37 13.06 -3.07
N ASP A 46 12.29 12.50 -2.28
CA ASP A 46 13.46 11.80 -2.82
C ASP A 46 13.10 10.35 -3.10
N LEU A 47 13.41 9.88 -4.29
CA LEU A 47 13.05 8.56 -4.80
C LEU A 47 14.28 7.67 -4.96
N GLN A 48 14.35 6.61 -4.18
CA GLN A 48 15.32 5.54 -4.41
C GLN A 48 14.78 4.58 -5.46
N ILE A 49 15.42 4.52 -6.61
CA ILE A 49 15.05 3.55 -7.65
C ILE A 49 15.36 2.13 -7.14
N LYS A 50 14.36 1.25 -7.20
CA LYS A 50 14.48 -0.17 -6.84
C LYS A 50 14.59 -1.08 -8.05
N ARG A 51 13.95 -0.70 -9.15
CA ARG A 51 13.95 -1.44 -10.40
C ARG A 51 13.86 -0.48 -11.58
N LYS A 52 14.66 -0.70 -12.60
CA LYS A 52 14.61 0.09 -13.84
C LYS A 52 14.39 -0.83 -15.04
N LYS A 53 13.43 -0.49 -15.87
CA LYS A 53 13.14 -1.06 -17.18
C LYS A 53 13.38 -0.01 -18.26
N HIS A 54 13.23 -0.39 -19.53
CA HIS A 54 13.46 0.54 -20.64
C HIS A 54 12.53 1.76 -20.60
N HIS A 55 11.23 1.56 -20.31
CA HIS A 55 10.21 2.60 -20.38
C HIS A 55 9.69 3.06 -19.01
N TYR A 56 10.06 2.39 -17.93
CA TYR A 56 9.60 2.76 -16.60
C TYR A 56 10.59 2.34 -15.51
N ALA A 57 10.40 2.92 -14.34
CA ALA A 57 11.09 2.50 -13.12
C ALA A 57 10.08 2.28 -11.97
N GLU A 58 10.51 1.54 -10.96
CA GLU A 58 9.83 1.41 -9.68
C GLU A 58 10.76 2.00 -8.61
N ALA A 59 10.21 2.83 -7.75
CA ALA A 59 10.96 3.52 -6.70
C ALA A 59 10.21 3.52 -5.38
N GLU A 60 10.93 3.80 -4.31
CA GLU A 60 10.39 4.08 -2.99
C GLU A 60 10.74 5.50 -2.59
N ALA A 61 9.80 6.21 -1.95
CA ALA A 61 10.06 7.51 -1.35
C ALA A 61 10.87 7.30 -0.06
N VAL A 62 12.07 7.87 -0.01
CA VAL A 62 12.98 7.74 1.14
C VAL A 62 13.01 9.00 2.00
N LYS A 63 12.58 10.15 1.45
CA LYS A 63 12.48 11.41 2.16
C LYS A 63 11.35 12.25 1.55
N PHE A 64 10.55 12.86 2.41
CA PHE A 64 9.55 13.84 2.01
C PHE A 64 10.11 15.25 2.25
N HIS A 65 10.02 16.11 1.25
CA HIS A 65 10.34 17.54 1.32
C HIS A 65 9.08 18.35 1.53
N GLU A 66 8.01 17.99 0.80
CA GLU A 66 6.70 18.62 0.90
C GLU A 66 5.61 17.57 0.85
N TYR A 67 4.61 17.72 1.71
CA TYR A 67 3.41 16.89 1.69
C TYR A 67 2.31 17.60 0.90
N SER A 68 1.66 16.87 0.03
CA SER A 68 0.51 17.37 -0.72
C SER A 68 -0.64 17.77 0.20
N ALA A 69 -1.31 18.89 -0.12
CA ALA A 69 -2.49 19.35 0.60
C ALA A 69 -3.69 18.38 0.52
N VAL A 70 -3.73 17.51 -0.48
CA VAL A 70 -4.78 16.48 -0.61
C VAL A 70 -4.47 15.20 0.17
N ARG A 71 -3.32 15.12 0.83
CA ARG A 71 -2.92 13.92 1.56
C ARG A 71 -3.80 13.68 2.78
N ALA A 72 -4.31 12.46 2.93
CA ALA A 72 -5.04 12.02 4.12
C ALA A 72 -4.14 11.28 5.10
N VAL A 73 -4.48 11.35 6.38
CA VAL A 73 -3.85 10.52 7.41
C VAL A 73 -4.48 9.12 7.34
N PRO A 74 -3.68 8.05 7.20
CA PRO A 74 -4.19 6.69 7.23
C PRO A 74 -4.88 6.39 8.57
N PHE A 75 -6.07 5.80 8.51
CA PHE A 75 -6.81 5.42 9.71
C PHE A 75 -6.34 4.08 10.31
N CYS A 76 -5.58 3.29 9.58
CA CYS A 76 -5.10 1.98 10.01
C CYS A 76 -3.64 2.05 10.44
N GLN A 77 -3.35 1.63 11.67
CA GLN A 77 -1.98 1.57 12.21
C GLN A 77 -1.04 0.63 11.43
N HIS A 78 -1.60 -0.35 10.71
CA HIS A 78 -0.82 -1.30 9.90
C HIS A 78 -0.63 -0.84 8.45
N TYR A 79 -1.07 0.38 8.11
CA TYR A 79 -0.91 0.91 6.75
C TYR A 79 0.58 1.04 6.38
N GLY A 80 0.92 0.63 5.17
CA GLY A 80 2.30 0.63 4.67
C GLY A 80 3.09 -0.64 5.02
N VAL A 81 2.64 -1.44 5.99
CA VAL A 81 3.29 -2.69 6.39
C VAL A 81 2.50 -3.90 5.91
N CYS A 82 1.22 -4.02 6.22
CA CYS A 82 0.44 -5.22 5.90
C CYS A 82 0.15 -5.44 4.40
N GLY A 83 0.35 -4.45 3.56
CA GLY A 83 0.14 -4.56 2.12
C GLY A 83 -1.32 -4.69 1.63
N GLY A 84 -2.29 -4.83 2.53
CA GLY A 84 -3.69 -5.02 2.18
C GLY A 84 -4.38 -3.78 1.65
N CYS A 85 -4.02 -2.60 2.17
CA CYS A 85 -4.56 -1.30 1.76
C CYS A 85 -3.45 -0.46 1.13
N LYS A 86 -3.72 0.16 -0.02
CA LYS A 86 -2.70 0.91 -0.76
C LYS A 86 -2.99 2.40 -0.88
N TRP A 87 -4.23 2.83 -0.62
CA TRP A 87 -4.70 4.18 -0.93
C TRP A 87 -5.18 4.98 0.29
N GLN A 88 -4.90 4.57 1.51
CA GLN A 88 -5.39 5.29 2.71
C GLN A 88 -4.83 6.71 2.84
N VAL A 89 -3.70 7.00 2.19
CA VAL A 89 -3.13 8.36 2.13
C VAL A 89 -3.84 9.28 1.14
N LEU A 90 -4.77 8.75 0.35
CA LEU A 90 -5.55 9.52 -0.62
C LEU A 90 -7.02 9.52 -0.18
N PRO A 91 -7.69 10.69 -0.03
CA PRO A 91 -9.11 10.76 0.32
C PRO A 91 -9.97 9.99 -0.68
N TYR A 92 -11.08 9.42 -0.21
CA TYR A 92 -11.94 8.60 -1.06
C TYR A 92 -12.49 9.35 -2.28
N SER A 93 -12.81 10.64 -2.12
CA SER A 93 -13.21 11.50 -3.23
C SER A 93 -12.16 11.58 -4.35
N GLU A 94 -10.89 11.60 -4.00
CA GLU A 94 -9.80 11.58 -4.97
C GLU A 94 -9.59 10.15 -5.54
N GLN A 95 -9.73 9.12 -4.70
CA GLN A 95 -9.62 7.73 -5.16
C GLN A 95 -10.62 7.43 -6.29
N ILE A 96 -11.88 7.86 -6.17
CA ILE A 96 -12.90 7.63 -7.20
C ILE A 96 -12.62 8.41 -8.48
N LYS A 97 -12.10 9.64 -8.41
CA LYS A 97 -11.68 10.42 -9.59
C LYS A 97 -10.58 9.68 -10.37
N TYR A 98 -9.54 9.21 -9.68
CA TYR A 98 -8.45 8.48 -10.32
C TYR A 98 -8.88 7.12 -10.85
N LYS A 99 -9.81 6.43 -10.20
CA LYS A 99 -10.41 5.19 -10.73
C LYS A 99 -11.18 5.44 -12.01
N GLN A 100 -12.00 6.48 -12.06
CA GLN A 100 -12.72 6.86 -13.28
C GLN A 100 -11.74 7.23 -14.40
N LYS A 101 -10.73 8.06 -14.09
CA LYS A 101 -9.68 8.42 -15.04
C LYS A 101 -8.98 7.19 -15.60
N GLN A 102 -8.63 6.21 -14.75
CA GLN A 102 -7.99 4.99 -15.18
C GLN A 102 -8.85 4.18 -16.16
N VAL A 103 -10.15 4.04 -15.90
CA VAL A 103 -11.08 3.34 -16.80
C VAL A 103 -11.15 4.07 -18.14
N THR A 104 -11.33 5.38 -18.13
CA THR A 104 -11.35 6.20 -19.34
C THR A 104 -10.05 6.07 -20.14
N ASP A 105 -8.90 6.26 -19.49
CA ASP A 105 -7.58 6.13 -20.12
C ASP A 105 -7.35 4.73 -20.71
N ASN A 106 -7.76 3.67 -20.03
CA ASN A 106 -7.61 2.29 -20.53
C ASN A 106 -8.48 2.06 -21.77
N LEU A 107 -9.71 2.51 -21.78
CA LEU A 107 -10.61 2.34 -22.91
C LEU A 107 -10.18 3.17 -24.12
N THR A 108 -9.82 4.44 -23.91
CA THR A 108 -9.45 5.35 -25.01
C THR A 108 -8.05 5.11 -25.53
N ARG A 109 -7.05 4.97 -24.67
CA ARG A 109 -5.63 4.91 -25.08
C ARG A 109 -5.17 3.51 -25.41
N ILE A 110 -5.61 2.49 -24.63
CA ILE A 110 -5.21 1.10 -24.82
C ILE A 110 -6.24 0.41 -25.72
N GLY A 111 -7.52 0.52 -25.38
CA GLY A 111 -8.61 -0.07 -26.14
C GLY A 111 -8.87 0.64 -27.47
N LYS A 112 -8.41 1.88 -27.63
CA LYS A 112 -8.68 2.74 -28.81
C LYS A 112 -10.15 2.82 -29.16
N ILE A 113 -11.00 2.85 -28.13
CA ILE A 113 -12.46 2.92 -28.26
C ILE A 113 -12.86 4.40 -28.17
N GLU A 114 -13.67 4.85 -29.12
CA GLU A 114 -14.35 6.11 -29.01
C GLU A 114 -15.48 5.96 -28.00
N LEU A 115 -15.42 6.75 -26.92
CA LEU A 115 -16.35 6.63 -25.82
C LEU A 115 -17.46 7.68 -25.95
N PRO A 116 -18.73 7.31 -25.67
CA PRO A 116 -19.78 8.30 -25.40
C PRO A 116 -19.46 9.06 -24.10
N GLU A 117 -20.30 10.01 -23.75
CA GLU A 117 -20.23 10.67 -22.45
C GLU A 117 -20.32 9.63 -21.31
N ILE A 118 -19.30 9.59 -20.47
CA ILE A 118 -19.22 8.65 -19.34
C ILE A 118 -19.84 9.33 -18.12
N SER A 119 -20.86 8.69 -17.54
CA SER A 119 -21.43 9.14 -16.26
C SER A 119 -20.38 9.13 -15.14
N PRO A 120 -20.51 10.04 -14.15
CA PRO A 120 -19.64 10.01 -12.98
C PRO A 120 -19.66 8.65 -12.28
N ILE A 121 -18.52 8.22 -11.79
CA ILE A 121 -18.39 6.96 -11.05
C ILE A 121 -19.28 6.96 -9.81
N LEU A 122 -20.01 5.88 -9.60
CA LEU A 122 -20.76 5.67 -8.36
C LEU A 122 -19.80 5.35 -7.22
N GLY A 123 -19.82 6.19 -6.18
CA GLY A 123 -19.08 5.95 -4.96
C GLY A 123 -19.78 4.95 -4.03
N SER A 124 -19.02 4.35 -3.13
CA SER A 124 -19.57 3.56 -2.02
C SER A 124 -19.88 4.47 -0.84
N GLU A 125 -21.02 4.27 -0.20
CA GLU A 125 -21.36 4.96 1.05
C GLU A 125 -20.43 4.55 2.19
N LYS A 126 -20.03 3.27 2.22
CA LYS A 126 -19.10 2.74 3.21
C LYS A 126 -17.70 2.60 2.62
N THR A 127 -16.75 3.30 3.20
CA THR A 127 -15.31 3.21 2.85
C THR A 127 -14.52 2.36 3.84
N GLN A 128 -15.13 1.96 4.95
CA GLN A 128 -14.63 1.06 5.98
C GLN A 128 -15.71 0.01 6.31
N PHE A 129 -15.32 -1.11 6.89
CA PHE A 129 -16.24 -2.17 7.35
C PHE A 129 -17.17 -2.73 6.27
N TYR A 130 -16.70 -2.75 5.03
CA TYR A 130 -17.50 -3.17 3.87
C TYR A 130 -17.17 -4.59 3.38
N ARG A 131 -16.10 -5.19 3.89
CA ARG A 131 -15.59 -6.45 3.36
C ARG A 131 -16.11 -7.65 4.14
N ASN A 132 -16.74 -8.60 3.44
CA ASN A 132 -17.34 -9.79 4.04
C ASN A 132 -16.37 -10.95 4.19
N LYS A 133 -15.34 -11.03 3.34
CA LYS A 133 -14.35 -12.12 3.35
C LYS A 133 -12.95 -11.57 3.43
N LEU A 134 -12.19 -12.02 4.43
CA LEU A 134 -10.76 -11.90 4.54
C LEU A 134 -10.18 -13.21 5.04
N GLU A 135 -9.01 -13.58 4.55
CA GLU A 135 -8.27 -14.76 4.97
C GLU A 135 -7.10 -14.31 5.84
N TYR A 136 -7.07 -14.80 7.09
CA TYR A 136 -5.98 -14.53 8.02
C TYR A 136 -5.13 -15.78 8.20
N THR A 137 -3.85 -15.60 8.31
CA THR A 137 -2.88 -16.68 8.52
C THR A 137 -2.48 -16.72 9.98
N PHE A 138 -2.47 -17.93 10.56
CA PHE A 138 -1.85 -18.24 11.85
C PHE A 138 -0.40 -18.66 11.59
N SER A 139 0.54 -18.13 12.36
CA SER A 139 1.96 -18.45 12.21
C SER A 139 2.71 -18.26 13.52
N ASN A 140 3.72 -19.06 13.75
CA ASN A 140 4.72 -18.87 14.81
C ASN A 140 5.92 -18.03 14.35
N LYS A 141 5.80 -17.35 13.22
CA LYS A 141 6.83 -16.47 12.64
C LYS A 141 6.29 -15.05 12.52
N ARG A 142 6.14 -14.37 13.65
CA ARG A 142 5.68 -12.98 13.70
C ARG A 142 6.65 -12.08 12.94
N TRP A 143 6.11 -11.19 12.13
CA TRP A 143 6.84 -10.05 11.59
C TRP A 143 6.97 -8.97 12.67
N LEU A 144 8.20 -8.54 12.93
CA LEU A 144 8.49 -7.38 13.76
C LEU A 144 8.56 -6.13 12.89
N THR A 145 7.88 -5.06 13.30
CA THR A 145 7.95 -3.77 12.62
C THR A 145 9.30 -3.11 12.85
N THR A 146 9.61 -2.09 12.06
CA THR A 146 10.86 -1.35 12.22
C THR A 146 10.95 -0.71 13.61
N GLU A 147 9.82 -0.21 14.12
CA GLU A 147 9.71 0.38 15.46
C GLU A 147 9.97 -0.66 16.56
N GLU A 148 9.36 -1.85 16.46
CA GLU A 148 9.56 -2.94 17.40
C GLU A 148 11.03 -3.39 17.43
N VAL A 149 11.68 -3.46 16.27
CA VAL A 149 13.12 -3.80 16.17
C VAL A 149 13.98 -2.69 16.76
N GLN A 150 13.70 -1.42 16.49
CA GLN A 150 14.47 -0.29 17.03
C GLN A 150 14.33 -0.16 18.56
N GLN A 151 13.17 -0.49 19.10
CA GLN A 151 12.90 -0.49 20.53
C GLN A 151 13.38 -1.77 21.25
N ASN A 152 13.99 -2.70 20.52
CA ASN A 152 14.41 -4.01 21.02
C ASN A 152 13.27 -4.75 21.74
N VAL A 153 12.05 -4.68 21.20
CA VAL A 153 10.91 -5.41 21.77
C VAL A 153 11.17 -6.91 21.67
N VAL A 154 11.09 -7.60 22.79
CA VAL A 154 11.23 -9.05 22.88
C VAL A 154 9.86 -9.66 23.14
N TYR A 155 9.50 -10.62 22.31
CA TYR A 155 8.30 -11.43 22.51
C TYR A 155 8.70 -12.81 23.03
N GLU A 156 8.04 -13.28 24.07
CA GLU A 156 8.23 -14.65 24.58
C GLU A 156 7.81 -15.68 23.54
N GLN A 157 6.74 -15.37 22.80
CA GLN A 157 6.22 -16.18 21.71
C GLN A 157 6.12 -15.34 20.43
N MET A 158 6.49 -15.94 19.30
CA MET A 158 6.41 -15.32 17.98
C MET A 158 5.14 -15.70 17.24
N ASN A 159 4.07 -16.01 17.98
CA ASN A 159 2.76 -16.31 17.41
C ASN A 159 2.10 -15.04 16.85
N ALA A 160 1.46 -15.18 15.71
CA ALA A 160 0.78 -14.09 15.04
C ALA A 160 -0.43 -14.57 14.25
N VAL A 161 -1.47 -13.76 14.23
CA VAL A 161 -2.63 -13.94 13.37
C VAL A 161 -2.82 -12.66 12.56
N GLY A 162 -2.75 -12.77 11.25
CA GLY A 162 -2.86 -11.61 10.38
C GLY A 162 -2.53 -11.88 8.92
N PHE A 163 -1.78 -11.00 8.30
CA PHE A 163 -1.45 -11.06 6.88
C PHE A 163 0.05 -11.26 6.65
N HIS A 164 0.36 -11.97 5.58
CA HIS A 164 1.74 -12.04 5.09
C HIS A 164 2.25 -10.66 4.68
N ILE A 165 3.52 -10.41 4.97
CA ILE A 165 4.21 -9.22 4.50
C ILE A 165 4.51 -9.37 3.01
N PRO A 166 4.33 -8.33 2.19
CA PRO A 166 4.75 -8.34 0.81
C PRO A 166 6.23 -8.76 0.68
N ASN A 167 6.49 -9.75 -0.17
CA ASN A 167 7.81 -10.36 -0.41
C ASN A 167 8.42 -11.16 0.77
N ALA A 168 7.66 -11.45 1.83
CA ALA A 168 8.07 -12.28 2.96
C ALA A 168 6.97 -13.28 3.33
N PHE A 169 6.80 -14.32 2.52
CA PHE A 169 5.71 -15.31 2.62
C PHE A 169 5.75 -16.18 3.89
N ASP A 170 6.89 -16.24 4.57
CA ASP A 170 7.05 -17.00 5.80
C ASP A 170 6.77 -16.17 7.06
N LYS A 171 6.54 -14.87 6.92
CA LYS A 171 6.30 -13.95 8.02
C LYS A 171 4.88 -13.43 8.02
N VAL A 172 4.29 -13.32 9.21
CA VAL A 172 2.94 -12.82 9.42
C VAL A 172 2.95 -11.60 10.34
N LEU A 173 2.40 -10.49 9.86
CA LEU A 173 2.14 -9.31 10.67
C LEU A 173 0.92 -9.59 11.55
N ALA A 174 1.07 -9.48 12.86
CA ALA A 174 -0.05 -9.59 13.78
C ALA A 174 -1.00 -8.40 13.62
N ILE A 175 -2.28 -8.67 13.41
CA ILE A 175 -3.31 -7.65 13.19
C ILE A 175 -4.27 -7.65 14.38
N GLU A 176 -4.38 -6.54 15.07
CA GLU A 176 -5.34 -6.36 16.14
C GLU A 176 -6.69 -5.87 15.62
N LYS A 177 -6.68 -4.88 14.75
CA LYS A 177 -7.89 -4.35 14.10
C LYS A 177 -7.69 -4.22 12.61
N CYS A 178 -8.59 -4.83 11.83
CA CYS A 178 -8.71 -4.62 10.40
C CYS A 178 -9.95 -3.76 10.14
N TRP A 179 -9.75 -2.60 9.52
CA TRP A 179 -10.83 -1.65 9.21
C TRP A 179 -11.66 -2.02 7.99
N LEU A 180 -11.33 -3.13 7.31
CA LEU A 180 -12.10 -3.62 6.17
C LEU A 180 -13.28 -4.48 6.62
N GLN A 181 -13.15 -5.17 7.75
CA GLN A 181 -14.23 -5.96 8.36
C GLN A 181 -14.77 -5.25 9.59
N ASP A 182 -15.99 -5.60 9.97
CA ASP A 182 -16.67 -5.07 11.15
C ASP A 182 -15.97 -5.45 12.48
N ASP A 183 -16.38 -4.83 13.56
CA ASP A 183 -15.79 -5.06 14.87
C ASP A 183 -16.11 -6.46 15.41
N ILE A 184 -17.23 -7.08 15.00
CA ILE A 184 -17.58 -8.46 15.39
C ILE A 184 -16.55 -9.42 14.80
N SER A 185 -16.24 -9.30 13.52
CA SER A 185 -15.22 -10.11 12.85
C SER A 185 -13.82 -9.92 13.47
N ASN A 186 -13.47 -8.71 13.85
CA ASN A 186 -12.22 -8.43 14.57
C ASN A 186 -12.19 -9.11 15.95
N ARG A 187 -13.29 -9.06 16.71
CA ARG A 187 -13.42 -9.73 18.02
C ARG A 187 -13.33 -11.25 17.91
N ILE A 188 -14.01 -11.85 16.93
CA ILE A 188 -13.94 -13.31 16.67
C ILE A 188 -12.50 -13.72 16.37
N ARG A 189 -11.82 -13.01 15.44
CA ARG A 189 -10.43 -13.31 15.10
C ARG A 189 -9.51 -13.25 16.31
N ASN A 190 -9.63 -12.20 17.13
CA ASN A 190 -8.78 -12.02 18.30
C ASN A 190 -9.07 -13.11 19.36
N ALA A 191 -10.33 -13.46 19.61
CA ALA A 191 -10.68 -14.54 20.52
C ALA A 191 -10.14 -15.92 20.05
N VAL A 192 -10.18 -16.18 18.74
CA VAL A 192 -9.59 -17.41 18.17
C VAL A 192 -8.07 -17.40 18.30
N ARG A 193 -7.41 -16.25 18.09
CA ARG A 193 -5.98 -16.11 18.33
C ARG A 193 -5.63 -16.44 19.77
N ASP A 194 -6.28 -15.78 20.73
CA ASP A 194 -5.96 -15.92 22.16
C ASP A 194 -6.14 -17.37 22.59
N ARG A 195 -7.21 -18.03 22.14
CA ARG A 195 -7.41 -19.46 22.41
C ARG A 195 -6.37 -20.38 21.75
N SER A 196 -5.87 -20.03 20.56
CA SER A 196 -4.81 -20.82 19.90
C SER A 196 -3.48 -20.71 20.63
N GLU A 197 -3.22 -19.58 21.30
CA GLU A 197 -2.01 -19.37 22.10
C GLU A 197 -2.04 -20.12 23.43
N GLU A 198 -3.21 -20.42 23.99
CA GLU A 198 -3.37 -21.22 25.21
C GLU A 198 -3.01 -22.71 24.99
N HIS A 199 -2.98 -23.19 23.75
CA HIS A 199 -2.81 -24.60 23.40
C HIS A 199 -1.48 -24.91 22.70
N THR A 200 -0.60 -23.91 22.57
CA THR A 200 0.75 -24.06 21.99
C THR A 200 1.83 -23.94 23.06
#